data_f790fb1c0cb901578741176e9eab65dc
#
_entry.id   f790fb1c0cb901578741176e9eab65dc
#
_cell.length_a   1.000
_cell.length_b   1.000
_cell.length_c   1.000
_cell.angle_alpha   90.00
_cell.angle_beta   90.00
_cell.angle_gamma   90.00
#
_symmetry.space_group_name_H-M   'P 1'
#
loop_
_entity.id
_entity.type
_entity.pdbx_description
1 polymer ?
#
loop_
_entity_poly.entity_id
_entity_poly.type
_entity_poly.pdbx_seq_one_letter_code
_entity_poly.pdbx_strand_id
1 'polypeptide(L)'
;MRLEQGDFSRETRFGDDPVSVARGFVAAGATGFHVVDLDGARSGEPRQLATVRAIASAVGDRAYVESGGGLRSPEAIAAAFAAGASRVVLGTAVLQDPSFARQAVETHGAARVTVALDVRDGQAVGEGWRERAPGREVSGAIEILAGMGVKTFEVTAIDRDGLRGGPDLRLLRSVLGTGRSVIASGGVASVDDVLALRDIGCVGAILGRALYEGDLLLADVVRALER
;
A
#
# COMPACT_ATOMS: atom_id res chain seq x y z
N MET A 1 -7.00 -11.36 -5.97
CA MET A 1 -5.80 -12.19 -5.93
C MET A 1 -4.85 -11.67 -4.86
N ARG A 2 -4.17 -12.56 -4.13
CA ARG A 2 -3.16 -12.21 -3.13
C ARG A 2 -1.99 -13.19 -3.20
N LEU A 3 -0.80 -12.70 -2.96
CA LEU A 3 0.41 -13.53 -2.85
C LEU A 3 0.72 -13.75 -1.36
N GLU A 4 1.25 -14.90 -1.01
CA GLU A 4 1.79 -15.16 0.32
C GLU A 4 3.23 -14.67 0.34
N GLN A 5 3.53 -13.67 1.20
CA GLN A 5 4.86 -13.05 1.31
C GLN A 5 5.47 -12.62 -0.05
N GLY A 6 4.64 -12.20 -1.02
CA GLY A 6 5.08 -11.77 -2.35
C GLY A 6 5.46 -12.91 -3.30
N ASP A 7 5.28 -14.17 -2.93
CA ASP A 7 5.62 -15.33 -3.77
C ASP A 7 4.53 -15.57 -4.82
N PHE A 8 4.86 -15.35 -6.09
CA PHE A 8 3.97 -15.59 -7.24
C PHE A 8 3.60 -17.06 -7.45
N SER A 9 4.28 -18.01 -6.82
CA SER A 9 3.91 -19.43 -6.84
C SER A 9 2.83 -19.77 -5.80
N ARG A 10 2.59 -18.87 -4.84
CA ARG A 10 1.61 -19.01 -3.75
C ARG A 10 0.48 -18.00 -3.88
N GLU A 11 -0.25 -18.11 -4.99
CA GLU A 11 -1.37 -17.23 -5.31
C GLU A 11 -2.67 -17.76 -4.73
N THR A 12 -3.44 -16.89 -4.05
CA THR A 12 -4.81 -17.17 -3.63
C THR A 12 -5.77 -16.20 -4.31
N ARG A 13 -6.82 -16.73 -4.97
CA ARG A 13 -7.88 -15.94 -5.60
C ARG A 13 -9.13 -15.93 -4.71
N PHE A 14 -9.60 -14.73 -4.37
CA PHE A 14 -10.79 -14.52 -3.54
C PHE A 14 -12.04 -14.13 -4.34
N GLY A 15 -11.90 -13.86 -5.63
CA GLY A 15 -13.00 -13.48 -6.53
C GLY A 15 -12.49 -13.07 -7.89
N ASP A 16 -13.39 -13.08 -8.87
CA ASP A 16 -13.08 -12.79 -10.27
C ASP A 16 -13.53 -11.38 -10.70
N ASP A 17 -14.40 -10.72 -9.91
CA ASP A 17 -14.90 -9.38 -10.20
C ASP A 17 -14.42 -8.35 -9.15
N PRO A 18 -13.32 -7.62 -9.44
CA PRO A 18 -12.79 -6.61 -8.53
C PRO A 18 -13.73 -5.40 -8.36
N VAL A 19 -14.60 -5.13 -9.32
CA VAL A 19 -15.57 -4.03 -9.22
C VAL A 19 -16.67 -4.36 -8.22
N SER A 20 -17.19 -5.60 -8.25
CA SER A 20 -18.17 -6.07 -7.29
C SER A 20 -17.61 -6.05 -5.87
N VAL A 21 -16.36 -6.50 -5.70
CA VAL A 21 -15.64 -6.45 -4.41
C VAL A 21 -15.52 -5.01 -3.91
N ALA A 22 -15.10 -4.07 -4.77
CA ALA A 22 -14.97 -2.67 -4.40
C ALA A 22 -16.32 -2.05 -3.96
N ARG A 23 -17.39 -2.34 -4.67
CA ARG A 23 -18.75 -1.90 -4.28
C ARG A 23 -19.18 -2.46 -2.92
N GLY A 24 -18.88 -3.72 -2.66
CA GLY A 24 -19.15 -4.34 -1.37
C GLY A 24 -18.42 -3.65 -0.22
N PHE A 25 -17.14 -3.33 -0.39
CA PHE A 25 -16.36 -2.62 0.62
C PHE A 25 -16.82 -1.17 0.81
N VAL A 26 -17.20 -0.46 -0.26
CA VAL A 26 -17.82 0.88 -0.13
C VAL A 26 -19.11 0.80 0.66
N ALA A 27 -19.96 -0.19 0.42
CA ALA A 27 -21.19 -0.39 1.18
C ALA A 27 -20.93 -0.71 2.66
N ALA A 28 -19.77 -1.32 2.97
CA ALA A 28 -19.31 -1.59 4.34
C ALA A 28 -18.55 -0.41 4.99
N GLY A 29 -18.41 0.74 4.29
CA GLY A 29 -17.80 1.95 4.82
C GLY A 29 -16.35 2.20 4.41
N ALA A 30 -15.81 1.49 3.41
CA ALA A 30 -14.48 1.79 2.89
C ALA A 30 -14.42 3.20 2.28
N THR A 31 -13.39 3.96 2.68
CA THR A 31 -13.11 5.31 2.15
C THR A 31 -11.88 5.36 1.26
N GLY A 32 -11.15 4.25 1.13
CA GLY A 32 -9.96 4.14 0.30
C GLY A 32 -9.70 2.72 -0.17
N PHE A 33 -9.11 2.60 -1.35
CA PHE A 33 -8.70 1.35 -1.96
C PHE A 33 -7.23 1.38 -2.33
N HIS A 34 -6.50 0.39 -1.86
CA HIS A 34 -5.13 0.12 -2.30
C HIS A 34 -5.19 -0.97 -3.38
N VAL A 35 -4.92 -0.59 -4.63
CA VAL A 35 -4.96 -1.48 -5.79
C VAL A 35 -3.55 -1.76 -6.28
N VAL A 36 -3.11 -3.00 -6.19
CA VAL A 36 -1.79 -3.43 -6.64
C VAL A 36 -1.89 -4.17 -7.96
N ASP A 37 -1.27 -3.62 -9.00
CA ASP A 37 -1.06 -4.29 -10.28
C ASP A 37 0.12 -5.27 -10.15
N LEU A 38 -0.17 -6.51 -9.76
CA LEU A 38 0.85 -7.55 -9.57
C LEU A 38 1.54 -7.94 -10.88
N ASP A 39 0.82 -7.93 -11.99
CA ASP A 39 1.39 -8.17 -13.32
C ASP A 39 2.33 -7.04 -13.71
N GLY A 40 1.94 -5.80 -13.41
CA GLY A 40 2.75 -4.60 -13.58
C GLY A 40 3.99 -4.61 -12.68
N ALA A 41 3.86 -5.00 -11.42
CA ALA A 41 5.00 -5.13 -10.52
C ALA A 41 6.06 -6.10 -11.07
N ARG A 42 5.62 -7.20 -11.68
CA ARG A 42 6.49 -8.22 -12.29
C ARG A 42 7.09 -7.78 -13.61
N SER A 43 6.30 -7.14 -14.50
CA SER A 43 6.75 -6.72 -15.84
C SER A 43 7.55 -5.41 -15.84
N GLY A 44 7.38 -4.56 -14.82
CA GLY A 44 8.00 -3.24 -14.72
C GLY A 44 7.19 -2.10 -15.35
N GLU A 45 6.02 -2.38 -15.90
CA GLU A 45 5.10 -1.41 -16.51
C GLU A 45 3.64 -1.76 -16.18
N PRO A 46 2.71 -0.80 -16.07
CA PRO A 46 1.31 -1.05 -15.71
C PRO A 46 0.64 -1.99 -16.70
N ARG A 47 -0.09 -3.00 -16.20
CA ARG A 47 -0.83 -3.99 -16.98
C ARG A 47 -2.34 -3.94 -16.74
N GLN A 48 -2.77 -3.45 -15.58
CA GLN A 48 -4.16 -3.53 -15.11
C GLN A 48 -4.85 -2.16 -15.04
N LEU A 49 -4.45 -1.17 -15.85
CA LEU A 49 -5.05 0.18 -15.85
C LEU A 49 -6.56 0.17 -16.15
N ALA A 50 -7.03 -0.79 -16.97
CA ALA A 50 -8.45 -0.96 -17.23
C ALA A 50 -9.23 -1.34 -15.96
N THR A 51 -8.65 -2.23 -15.13
CA THR A 51 -9.21 -2.63 -13.83
C THR A 51 -9.22 -1.46 -12.84
N VAL A 52 -8.11 -0.69 -12.78
CA VAL A 52 -8.04 0.53 -11.95
C VAL A 52 -9.15 1.51 -12.34
N ARG A 53 -9.35 1.74 -13.64
CA ARG A 53 -10.41 2.62 -14.16
C ARG A 53 -11.79 2.13 -13.79
N ALA A 54 -12.06 0.83 -13.92
CA ALA A 54 -13.33 0.24 -13.59
C ALA A 54 -13.66 0.37 -12.10
N ILE A 55 -12.67 0.14 -11.22
CA ILE A 55 -12.81 0.33 -9.76
C ILE A 55 -13.05 1.81 -9.46
N ALA A 56 -12.21 2.73 -9.97
CA ALA A 56 -12.35 4.16 -9.71
C ALA A 56 -13.72 4.69 -10.13
N SER A 57 -14.21 4.28 -11.30
CA SER A 57 -15.55 4.63 -11.78
C SER A 57 -16.66 4.06 -10.89
N ALA A 58 -16.49 2.84 -10.37
CA ALA A 58 -17.50 2.17 -9.55
C ALA A 58 -17.61 2.76 -8.13
N VAL A 59 -16.50 3.21 -7.55
CA VAL A 59 -16.49 3.81 -6.21
C VAL A 59 -16.84 5.30 -6.25
N GLY A 60 -16.51 6.01 -7.33
CA GLY A 60 -16.77 7.44 -7.52
C GLY A 60 -16.18 8.27 -6.38
N ASP A 61 -16.90 9.32 -5.96
CA ASP A 61 -16.45 10.23 -4.89
C ASP A 61 -16.57 9.63 -3.47
N ARG A 62 -17.08 8.40 -3.35
CA ARG A 62 -17.26 7.74 -2.04
C ARG A 62 -15.97 7.22 -1.45
N ALA A 63 -14.95 6.94 -2.28
CA ALA A 63 -13.66 6.45 -1.84
C ALA A 63 -12.56 6.86 -2.82
N TYR A 64 -11.36 7.13 -2.31
CA TYR A 64 -10.20 7.32 -3.16
C TYR A 64 -9.62 5.98 -3.61
N VAL A 65 -8.94 5.98 -4.75
CA VAL A 65 -8.20 4.81 -5.24
C VAL A 65 -6.72 5.18 -5.33
N GLU A 66 -5.88 4.44 -4.61
CA GLU A 66 -4.44 4.48 -4.83
C GLU A 66 -4.01 3.25 -5.62
N SER A 67 -3.07 3.44 -6.54
CA SER A 67 -2.61 2.39 -7.43
C SER A 67 -1.10 2.26 -7.40
N GLY A 68 -0.63 1.03 -7.24
CA GLY A 68 0.79 0.65 -7.29
C GLY A 68 1.01 -0.53 -8.24
N GLY A 69 2.27 -0.80 -8.53
CA GLY A 69 2.71 -1.88 -9.40
C GLY A 69 3.08 -1.42 -10.82
N GLY A 70 4.35 -1.60 -11.20
CA GLY A 70 4.87 -1.25 -12.52
C GLY A 70 5.09 0.26 -12.78
N LEU A 71 4.93 1.13 -11.78
CA LEU A 71 5.08 2.57 -11.94
C LEU A 71 6.57 2.97 -11.89
N ARG A 72 7.28 2.80 -13.00
CA ARG A 72 8.72 3.03 -13.10
C ARG A 72 9.10 4.15 -14.06
N SER A 73 8.13 4.87 -14.62
CA SER A 73 8.36 6.04 -15.47
C SER A 73 7.30 7.13 -15.23
N PRO A 74 7.58 8.40 -15.61
CA PRO A 74 6.60 9.48 -15.55
C PRO A 74 5.32 9.17 -16.34
N GLU A 75 5.45 8.52 -17.48
CA GLU A 75 4.34 8.13 -18.35
C GLU A 75 3.45 7.08 -17.68
N ALA A 76 4.05 6.11 -16.95
CA ALA A 76 3.32 5.11 -16.18
C ALA A 76 2.52 5.76 -15.04
N ILE A 77 3.10 6.74 -14.34
CA ILE A 77 2.40 7.52 -13.32
C ILE A 77 1.25 8.31 -13.92
N ALA A 78 1.48 9.02 -15.03
CA ALA A 78 0.44 9.78 -15.73
C ALA A 78 -0.71 8.87 -16.20
N ALA A 79 -0.40 7.67 -16.71
CA ALA A 79 -1.39 6.69 -17.14
C ALA A 79 -2.23 6.16 -15.96
N ALA A 80 -1.65 5.95 -14.76
CA ALA A 80 -2.39 5.57 -13.57
C ALA A 80 -3.38 6.67 -13.15
N PHE A 81 -2.96 7.94 -13.17
CA PHE A 81 -3.87 9.06 -12.91
C PHE A 81 -4.97 9.19 -13.97
N ALA A 82 -4.64 9.02 -15.25
CA ALA A 82 -5.62 9.01 -16.33
C ALA A 82 -6.59 7.83 -16.24
N ALA A 83 -6.21 6.76 -15.56
CA ALA A 83 -7.11 5.64 -15.23
C ALA A 83 -8.00 5.93 -14.01
N GLY A 84 -7.88 7.09 -13.36
CA GLY A 84 -8.72 7.50 -12.24
C GLY A 84 -8.13 7.24 -10.86
N ALA A 85 -6.86 6.86 -10.76
CA ALA A 85 -6.19 6.81 -9.47
C ALA A 85 -6.13 8.22 -8.85
N SER A 86 -6.50 8.34 -7.58
CA SER A 86 -6.37 9.59 -6.82
C SER A 86 -4.95 9.77 -6.31
N ARG A 87 -4.26 8.65 -6.07
CA ARG A 87 -2.90 8.59 -5.54
C ARG A 87 -2.14 7.44 -6.21
N VAL A 88 -0.84 7.59 -6.35
CA VAL A 88 0.07 6.53 -6.82
C VAL A 88 0.98 6.06 -5.68
N VAL A 89 1.32 4.75 -5.73
CA VAL A 89 2.22 4.13 -4.78
C VAL A 89 3.48 3.69 -5.51
N LEU A 90 4.61 4.28 -5.14
CA LEU A 90 5.92 4.02 -5.72
C LEU A 90 6.75 3.15 -4.76
N GLY A 91 7.28 2.04 -5.24
CA GLY A 91 8.09 1.11 -4.46
C GLY A 91 9.54 1.05 -4.97
N THR A 92 9.93 -0.08 -5.55
CA THR A 92 11.29 -0.41 -6.00
C THR A 92 12.02 0.71 -6.76
N ALA A 93 11.32 1.42 -7.65
CA ALA A 93 11.94 2.44 -8.49
C ALA A 93 12.57 3.58 -7.67
N VAL A 94 11.89 4.04 -6.62
CA VAL A 94 12.37 5.15 -5.77
C VAL A 94 13.43 4.72 -4.76
N LEU A 95 13.51 3.43 -4.44
CA LEU A 95 14.63 2.89 -3.64
C LEU A 95 15.91 2.81 -4.47
N GLN A 96 15.80 2.54 -5.77
CA GLN A 96 16.91 2.51 -6.72
C GLN A 96 17.36 3.93 -7.11
N ASP A 97 16.40 4.80 -7.40
CA ASP A 97 16.64 6.21 -7.72
C ASP A 97 15.66 7.13 -6.97
N PRO A 98 16.08 7.69 -5.81
CA PRO A 98 15.25 8.63 -5.06
C PRO A 98 14.85 9.90 -5.83
N SER A 99 15.61 10.30 -6.86
CA SER A 99 15.27 11.47 -7.67
C SER A 99 13.96 11.29 -8.44
N PHE A 100 13.58 10.07 -8.74
CA PHE A 100 12.29 9.73 -9.34
C PHE A 100 11.11 10.08 -8.41
N ALA A 101 11.28 9.90 -7.09
CA ALA A 101 10.26 10.35 -6.12
C ALA A 101 10.11 11.88 -6.14
N ARG A 102 11.24 12.62 -6.22
CA ARG A 102 11.21 14.08 -6.34
C ARG A 102 10.43 14.52 -7.58
N GLN A 103 10.77 13.96 -8.75
CA GLN A 103 10.07 14.27 -10.00
C GLN A 103 8.57 14.02 -9.91
N ALA A 104 8.17 12.88 -9.33
CA ALA A 104 6.76 12.54 -9.14
C ALA A 104 6.05 13.55 -8.22
N VAL A 105 6.68 13.93 -7.11
CA VAL A 105 6.14 14.91 -6.15
C VAL A 105 6.04 16.30 -6.77
N GLU A 106 7.06 16.77 -7.47
CA GLU A 106 7.06 18.08 -8.15
C GLU A 106 5.97 18.15 -9.23
N THR A 107 5.75 17.06 -9.98
CA THR A 107 4.77 17.02 -11.07
C THR A 107 3.33 16.88 -10.57
N HIS A 108 3.10 16.04 -9.55
CA HIS A 108 1.74 15.63 -9.17
C HIS A 108 1.32 16.10 -7.78
N GLY A 109 2.25 16.64 -6.99
CA GLY A 109 2.02 17.06 -5.60
C GLY A 109 2.20 15.93 -4.59
N ALA A 110 2.77 16.26 -3.41
CA ALA A 110 3.09 15.31 -2.36
C ALA A 110 1.87 14.55 -1.79
N ALA A 111 0.66 15.14 -1.87
CA ALA A 111 -0.56 14.47 -1.41
C ALA A 111 -1.00 13.32 -2.32
N ARG A 112 -0.49 13.28 -3.54
CA ARG A 112 -0.85 12.26 -4.55
C ARG A 112 0.22 11.19 -4.75
N VAL A 113 1.33 11.27 -4.01
CA VAL A 113 2.45 10.31 -4.09
C VAL A 113 2.68 9.69 -2.72
N THR A 114 2.52 8.38 -2.64
CA THR A 114 2.89 7.55 -1.51
C THR A 114 4.10 6.71 -1.91
N VAL A 115 5.01 6.46 -0.98
CA VAL A 115 6.11 5.52 -1.19
C VAL A 115 5.86 4.28 -0.34
N ALA A 116 5.85 3.11 -0.99
CA ALA A 116 5.80 1.82 -0.31
C ALA A 116 7.21 1.35 0.05
N LEU A 117 7.39 0.98 1.31
CA LEU A 117 8.60 0.38 1.87
C LEU A 117 8.25 -1.00 2.42
N ASP A 118 8.70 -2.01 1.72
CA ASP A 118 8.60 -3.39 2.18
C ASP A 118 9.80 -3.68 3.08
N VAL A 119 9.55 -4.02 4.35
CA VAL A 119 10.58 -4.08 5.38
C VAL A 119 10.75 -5.50 5.89
N ARG A 120 11.99 -5.98 5.89
CA ARG A 120 12.44 -7.23 6.51
C ARG A 120 13.65 -6.94 7.39
N ASP A 121 13.63 -7.39 8.64
CA ASP A 121 14.73 -7.17 9.61
C ASP A 121 15.18 -5.70 9.73
N GLY A 122 14.23 -4.75 9.68
CA GLY A 122 14.51 -3.31 9.74
C GLY A 122 15.10 -2.71 8.46
N GLN A 123 15.24 -3.50 7.39
CA GLN A 123 15.74 -3.06 6.10
C GLN A 123 14.60 -2.90 5.10
N ALA A 124 14.50 -1.74 4.46
CA ALA A 124 13.64 -1.54 3.30
C ALA A 124 14.26 -2.28 2.11
N VAL A 125 13.50 -3.22 1.54
CA VAL A 125 13.94 -4.07 0.43
C VAL A 125 13.14 -3.74 -0.83
N GLY A 126 13.78 -3.89 -1.99
CA GLY A 126 13.16 -3.72 -3.31
C GLY A 126 12.98 -5.05 -4.03
N GLU A 127 12.78 -4.98 -5.35
CA GLU A 127 12.82 -6.11 -6.28
C GLU A 127 11.86 -7.27 -5.98
N GLY A 128 10.66 -6.96 -5.45
CA GLY A 128 9.63 -7.98 -5.21
C GLY A 128 10.01 -8.97 -4.11
N TRP A 129 10.65 -8.48 -3.04
CA TRP A 129 10.98 -9.22 -1.82
C TRP A 129 12.01 -10.33 -1.99
N ARG A 130 12.88 -10.26 -3.00
CA ARG A 130 13.94 -11.25 -3.18
C ARG A 130 14.84 -11.32 -1.95
N GLU A 131 15.11 -12.52 -1.44
CA GLU A 131 15.85 -12.76 -0.20
C GLU A 131 17.26 -12.14 -0.14
N ARG A 132 17.87 -11.88 -1.29
CA ARG A 132 19.24 -11.34 -1.42
C ARG A 132 19.30 -9.92 -1.97
N ALA A 133 18.17 -9.23 -2.11
CA ALA A 133 18.19 -7.83 -2.51
C ALA A 133 18.88 -7.00 -1.40
N PRO A 134 19.85 -6.13 -1.73
CA PRO A 134 20.46 -5.26 -0.74
C PRO A 134 19.38 -4.35 -0.17
N GLY A 135 19.18 -4.39 1.14
CA GLY A 135 18.27 -3.50 1.86
C GLY A 135 18.97 -2.21 2.27
N ARG A 136 18.17 -1.22 2.61
CA ARG A 136 18.61 0.02 3.27
C ARG A 136 17.88 0.11 4.60
N GLU A 137 18.57 0.53 5.65
CA GLU A 137 17.91 0.79 6.94
C GLU A 137 16.69 1.71 6.72
N VAL A 138 15.53 1.30 7.25
CA VAL A 138 14.23 1.88 6.90
C VAL A 138 14.12 3.36 7.24
N SER A 139 14.63 3.79 8.42
CA SER A 139 14.58 5.20 8.81
C SER A 139 15.46 6.07 7.89
N GLY A 140 16.63 5.58 7.51
CA GLY A 140 17.51 6.26 6.55
C GLY A 140 16.90 6.33 5.14
N ALA A 141 16.16 5.30 4.70
CA ALA A 141 15.42 5.35 3.45
C ALA A 141 14.31 6.42 3.49
N ILE A 142 13.58 6.49 4.60
CA ILE A 142 12.53 7.49 4.81
C ILE A 142 13.12 8.91 4.80
N GLU A 143 14.23 9.16 5.49
CA GLU A 143 14.87 10.47 5.53
C GLU A 143 15.27 10.95 4.14
N ILE A 144 15.89 10.08 3.34
CA ILE A 144 16.28 10.40 1.96
C ILE A 144 15.06 10.73 1.12
N LEU A 145 14.02 9.91 1.15
CA LEU A 145 12.82 10.08 0.34
C LEU A 145 11.97 11.28 0.82
N ALA A 146 11.96 11.54 2.13
CA ALA A 146 11.36 12.76 2.69
C ALA A 146 12.09 14.01 2.22
N GLY A 147 13.43 13.96 2.09
CA GLY A 147 14.23 15.02 1.45
C GLY A 147 13.88 15.25 -0.03
N MET A 148 13.27 14.26 -0.70
CA MET A 148 12.70 14.37 -2.05
C MET A 148 11.26 14.93 -2.07
N GLY A 149 10.69 15.28 -0.91
CA GLY A 149 9.34 15.85 -0.79
C GLY A 149 8.24 14.83 -0.49
N VAL A 150 8.56 13.54 -0.33
CA VAL A 150 7.58 12.51 0.05
C VAL A 150 7.10 12.77 1.47
N LYS A 151 5.77 12.72 1.68
CA LYS A 151 5.14 12.95 2.99
C LYS A 151 4.51 11.69 3.58
N THR A 152 4.06 10.77 2.73
CA THR A 152 3.33 9.57 3.14
C THR A 152 4.09 8.32 2.74
N PHE A 153 4.25 7.42 3.70
CA PHE A 153 4.91 6.14 3.51
C PHE A 153 3.95 5.01 3.88
N GLU A 154 3.84 4.03 3.00
CA GLU A 154 3.24 2.75 3.29
C GLU A 154 4.34 1.80 3.74
N VAL A 155 4.19 1.21 4.92
CA VAL A 155 5.22 0.33 5.50
C VAL A 155 4.63 -1.06 5.66
N THR A 156 5.17 -2.02 4.90
CA THR A 156 4.79 -3.43 4.97
C THR A 156 5.83 -4.22 5.76
N ALA A 157 5.42 -4.78 6.90
CA ALA A 157 6.23 -5.79 7.59
C ALA A 157 6.10 -7.12 6.84
N ILE A 158 7.10 -7.47 5.99
CA ILE A 158 7.06 -8.66 5.12
C ILE A 158 6.84 -9.94 5.95
N ASP A 159 7.51 -10.06 7.08
CA ASP A 159 7.44 -11.24 7.96
C ASP A 159 6.07 -11.39 8.65
N ARG A 160 5.20 -10.38 8.55
CA ARG A 160 3.83 -10.39 9.04
C ARG A 160 2.80 -10.46 7.92
N ASP A 161 3.19 -10.12 6.68
CA ASP A 161 2.24 -10.06 5.56
C ASP A 161 1.62 -11.42 5.26
N GLY A 162 0.28 -11.43 5.24
CA GLY A 162 -0.51 -12.62 5.00
C GLY A 162 -0.59 -13.63 6.16
N LEU A 163 0.11 -13.42 7.29
CA LEU A 163 0.15 -14.38 8.41
C LEU A 163 -0.88 -14.12 9.50
N ARG A 164 -1.59 -12.98 9.50
CA ARG A 164 -2.64 -12.64 10.48
C ARG A 164 -2.19 -12.72 11.96
N GLY A 165 -0.92 -12.49 12.21
CA GLY A 165 -0.31 -12.52 13.55
C GLY A 165 -0.22 -11.15 14.23
N GLY A 166 -1.00 -10.17 13.77
CA GLY A 166 -0.93 -8.77 14.20
C GLY A 166 0.16 -7.97 13.48
N PRO A 167 0.04 -6.62 13.44
CA PRO A 167 1.01 -5.72 12.83
C PRO A 167 2.32 -5.68 13.63
N ASP A 168 3.42 -5.31 12.99
CA ASP A 168 4.68 -5.06 13.68
C ASP A 168 4.70 -3.65 14.29
N LEU A 169 4.11 -3.52 15.49
CA LEU A 169 4.05 -2.25 16.20
C LEU A 169 5.43 -1.69 16.57
N ARG A 170 6.46 -2.55 16.71
CA ARG A 170 7.83 -2.11 17.01
C ARG A 170 8.45 -1.40 15.81
N LEU A 171 8.37 -2.02 14.64
CA LEU A 171 8.80 -1.43 13.37
C LEU A 171 8.06 -0.10 13.12
N LEU A 172 6.73 -0.11 13.24
CA LEU A 172 5.90 1.07 12.96
C LEU A 172 6.20 2.23 13.90
N ARG A 173 6.42 1.99 15.20
CA ARG A 173 6.86 3.04 16.14
C ARG A 173 8.23 3.62 15.78
N SER A 174 9.16 2.79 15.33
CA SER A 174 10.48 3.26 14.86
C SER A 174 10.33 4.20 13.66
N VAL A 175 9.50 3.81 12.69
CA VAL A 175 9.24 4.62 11.49
C VAL A 175 8.49 5.91 11.81
N LEU A 176 7.48 5.85 12.69
CA LEU A 176 6.73 7.03 13.15
C LEU A 176 7.63 8.06 13.85
N GLY A 177 8.71 7.60 14.50
CA GLY A 177 9.75 8.47 15.08
C GLY A 177 10.39 9.43 14.08
N THR A 178 10.29 9.18 12.77
CA THR A 178 10.74 10.10 11.71
C THR A 178 9.82 11.32 11.52
N GLY A 179 8.64 11.35 12.16
CA GLY A 179 7.65 12.42 12.04
C GLY A 179 6.89 12.43 10.70
N ARG A 180 6.87 11.31 9.97
CA ARG A 180 6.18 11.19 8.68
C ARG A 180 4.83 10.49 8.83
N SER A 181 3.94 10.72 7.85
CA SER A 181 2.67 9.99 7.77
C SER A 181 2.91 8.54 7.37
N VAL A 182 2.44 7.59 8.18
CA VAL A 182 2.63 6.16 7.99
C VAL A 182 1.31 5.46 7.81
N ILE A 183 1.17 4.72 6.71
CA ILE A 183 0.12 3.74 6.48
C ILE A 183 0.72 2.37 6.78
N ALA A 184 0.12 1.63 7.72
CA ALA A 184 0.59 0.31 8.10
C ALA A 184 0.06 -0.77 7.14
N SER A 185 0.91 -1.72 6.78
CA SER A 185 0.55 -2.89 5.97
C SER A 185 1.20 -4.16 6.54
N GLY A 186 0.48 -5.29 6.37
CA GLY A 186 0.93 -6.60 6.84
C GLY A 186 0.46 -6.96 8.25
N GLY A 187 -0.10 -8.17 8.38
CA GLY A 187 -0.44 -8.81 9.65
C GLY A 187 -1.78 -8.42 10.29
N VAL A 188 -2.40 -7.32 9.92
CA VAL A 188 -3.65 -6.84 10.53
C VAL A 188 -4.77 -7.86 10.38
N ALA A 189 -5.34 -8.31 11.50
CA ALA A 189 -6.31 -9.40 11.54
C ALA A 189 -7.53 -9.12 12.44
N SER A 190 -7.50 -8.09 13.27
CA SER A 190 -8.55 -7.78 14.23
C SER A 190 -8.84 -6.28 14.31
N VAL A 191 -9.99 -5.94 14.92
CA VAL A 191 -10.34 -4.55 15.27
C VAL A 191 -9.31 -3.96 16.24
N ASP A 192 -8.86 -4.76 17.21
CA ASP A 192 -7.86 -4.31 18.19
C ASP A 192 -6.52 -3.97 17.53
N ASP A 193 -6.11 -4.69 16.48
CA ASP A 193 -4.93 -4.34 15.70
C ASP A 193 -5.07 -2.95 15.07
N VAL A 194 -6.24 -2.65 14.49
CA VAL A 194 -6.49 -1.34 13.87
C VAL A 194 -6.49 -0.23 14.91
N LEU A 195 -7.09 -0.46 16.06
CA LEU A 195 -7.08 0.49 17.18
C LEU A 195 -5.65 0.73 17.68
N ALA A 196 -4.86 -0.34 17.84
CA ALA A 196 -3.45 -0.23 18.23
C ALA A 196 -2.63 0.59 17.21
N LEU A 197 -2.89 0.43 15.90
CA LEU A 197 -2.25 1.24 14.85
C LEU A 197 -2.64 2.72 14.95
N ARG A 198 -3.93 3.02 15.18
CA ARG A 198 -4.41 4.39 15.41
C ARG A 198 -3.72 5.00 16.64
N ASP A 199 -3.67 4.26 17.73
CA ASP A 199 -3.16 4.74 19.03
C ASP A 199 -1.65 5.02 19.01
N ILE A 200 -0.88 4.34 18.14
CA ILE A 200 0.54 4.67 17.92
C ILE A 200 0.76 5.81 16.92
N GLY A 201 -0.29 6.29 16.22
CA GLY A 201 -0.25 7.44 15.32
C GLY A 201 -0.14 7.10 13.82
N CYS A 202 -0.43 5.88 13.39
CA CYS A 202 -0.59 5.57 11.96
C CYS A 202 -1.78 6.34 11.38
N VAL A 203 -1.61 6.91 10.19
CA VAL A 203 -2.67 7.65 9.49
C VAL A 203 -3.62 6.76 8.70
N GLY A 204 -3.29 5.46 8.58
CA GLY A 204 -4.10 4.46 7.90
C GLY A 204 -3.55 3.07 8.09
N ALA A 205 -4.37 2.08 7.68
CA ALA A 205 -4.00 0.67 7.64
C ALA A 205 -4.54 0.02 6.38
N ILE A 206 -3.73 -0.83 5.74
CA ILE A 206 -4.16 -1.67 4.63
C ILE A 206 -4.67 -2.99 5.19
N LEU A 207 -5.96 -3.23 4.98
CA LEU A 207 -6.63 -4.45 5.36
C LEU A 207 -6.76 -5.33 4.12
N GLY A 208 -6.19 -6.51 4.18
CA GLY A 208 -6.15 -7.43 3.06
C GLY A 208 -6.84 -8.76 3.38
N ARG A 209 -6.04 -9.80 3.58
CA ARG A 209 -6.48 -11.19 3.71
C ARG A 209 -7.61 -11.40 4.72
N ALA A 210 -7.52 -10.78 5.88
CA ALA A 210 -8.53 -10.92 6.94
C ALA A 210 -9.94 -10.49 6.51
N LEU A 211 -10.05 -9.44 5.63
CA LEU A 211 -11.36 -9.05 5.06
C LEU A 211 -11.90 -10.08 4.08
N TYR A 212 -11.05 -10.64 3.23
CA TYR A 212 -11.48 -11.61 2.21
C TYR A 212 -11.84 -12.98 2.80
N GLU A 213 -11.20 -13.38 3.89
CA GLU A 213 -11.49 -14.63 4.60
C GLU A 213 -12.64 -14.50 5.60
N GLY A 214 -13.10 -13.26 5.86
CA GLY A 214 -14.21 -12.98 6.77
C GLY A 214 -13.81 -12.99 8.26
N ASP A 215 -12.52 -13.06 8.58
CA ASP A 215 -12.03 -12.97 9.96
C ASP A 215 -12.23 -11.58 10.55
N LEU A 216 -12.22 -10.55 9.69
CA LEU A 216 -12.42 -9.15 10.05
C LEU A 216 -13.55 -8.56 9.21
N LEU A 217 -14.56 -8.02 9.84
CA LEU A 217 -15.62 -7.28 9.16
C LEU A 217 -15.28 -5.80 9.11
N LEU A 218 -15.23 -5.24 7.89
CA LEU A 218 -14.90 -3.82 7.71
C LEU A 218 -15.87 -2.89 8.44
N ALA A 219 -17.15 -3.22 8.50
CA ALA A 219 -18.15 -2.44 9.22
C ALA A 219 -17.87 -2.36 10.74
N ASP A 220 -17.26 -3.39 11.34
CA ASP A 220 -16.88 -3.37 12.76
C ASP A 220 -15.65 -2.48 12.99
N VAL A 221 -14.70 -2.49 12.05
CA VAL A 221 -13.54 -1.58 12.06
C VAL A 221 -14.00 -0.13 11.98
N VAL A 222 -14.86 0.21 11.01
CA VAL A 222 -15.39 1.57 10.82
C VAL A 222 -16.09 2.03 12.10
N ARG A 223 -16.99 1.22 12.63
CA ARG A 223 -17.71 1.53 13.88
C ARG A 223 -16.79 1.73 15.08
N ALA A 224 -15.69 0.99 15.17
CA ALA A 224 -14.73 1.13 16.27
C ALA A 224 -13.89 2.41 16.15
N LEU A 225 -13.61 2.88 14.93
CA LEU A 225 -12.86 4.12 14.68
C LEU A 225 -13.70 5.40 14.88
N GLU A 226 -15.03 5.30 14.86
CA GLU A 226 -15.96 6.42 15.11
C GLU A 226 -16.17 6.73 16.62
N ARG A 227 -15.66 5.86 17.51
CA ARG A 227 -15.73 6.00 18.96
C ARG A 227 -14.51 6.72 19.52
#